data_2ba9c43196205d53b1090ff938ff97f7
#
_entry.id   2ba9c43196205d53b1090ff938ff97f7
#
_cell.length_a   1.000
_cell.length_b   1.000
_cell.length_c   1.000
_cell.angle_alpha   90.00
_cell.angle_beta   90.00
_cell.angle_gamma   90.00
#
_symmetry.space_group_name_H-M   'P 1'
#
loop_
_entity.id
_entity.type
_entity.pdbx_description
1 polymer ?
#
loop_
_entity_poly.entity_id
_entity_poly.type
_entity_poly.pdbx_seq_one_letter_code
_entity_poly.pdbx_strand_id
1 'polypeptide(L)'
;MCEIARSRRYIVCMPVVGEYEPSPAEWVRDQVAAYEESNGTRANTLRDTGLPIIIVTTRGNRSGKVRKSPLMRVHHDGAYALVASKGGAPSHPVWYYNLLAHPDEVAIQDGPEPFDVDVREISGEERATWWERAVAAFPPYAEYQVKTDREIPVFVATPK
;
A
#
# COMPACT_ATOMS: atom_id res chain seq x y z
N MET A 1 -6.28 -20.11 -0.80
CA MET A 1 -7.69 -20.51 -0.90
C MET A 1 -8.53 -19.24 -1.06
N CYS A 2 -9.32 -19.14 -2.12
CA CYS A 2 -10.18 -17.99 -2.35
C CYS A 2 -11.52 -18.21 -1.67
N GLU A 3 -11.94 -17.27 -0.82
CA GLU A 3 -13.28 -17.29 -0.26
C GLU A 3 -14.24 -16.59 -1.23
N ILE A 4 -15.29 -17.29 -1.62
CA ILE A 4 -16.25 -16.80 -2.61
C ILE A 4 -17.35 -16.03 -1.86
N ALA A 5 -17.25 -14.72 -1.86
CA ALA A 5 -18.37 -13.88 -1.41
C ALA A 5 -19.39 -13.79 -2.56
N ARG A 6 -20.50 -14.51 -2.43
CA ARG A 6 -21.61 -14.47 -3.39
C ARG A 6 -22.42 -13.21 -3.20
N SER A 7 -22.08 -12.17 -3.92
CA SER A 7 -23.00 -11.08 -4.23
C SER A 7 -23.03 -10.90 -5.73
N ARG A 8 -24.14 -11.31 -6.32
CA ARG A 8 -24.55 -11.16 -7.74
C ARG A 8 -23.41 -10.92 -8.77
N ARG A 9 -22.94 -11.99 -9.38
CA ARG A 9 -22.21 -12.08 -10.66
C ARG A 9 -20.71 -11.86 -10.72
N TYR A 10 -20.01 -11.59 -9.62
CA TYR A 10 -18.54 -11.53 -9.66
C TYR A 10 -17.95 -12.37 -8.53
N ILE A 11 -17.04 -13.28 -8.89
CA ILE A 11 -16.20 -13.96 -7.91
C ILE A 11 -15.11 -12.97 -7.53
N VAL A 12 -15.24 -12.33 -6.38
CA VAL A 12 -14.16 -11.52 -5.82
C VAL A 12 -13.25 -12.47 -5.04
N CYS A 13 -12.11 -12.77 -5.60
CA CYS A 13 -11.07 -13.47 -4.88
C CYS A 13 -10.41 -12.47 -3.93
N MET A 14 -10.67 -12.57 -2.64
CA MET A 14 -9.99 -11.78 -1.63
C MET A 14 -8.74 -12.53 -1.18
N PRO A 15 -7.55 -12.07 -1.57
CA PRO A 15 -6.31 -12.80 -1.36
C PRO A 15 -5.84 -12.83 0.08
N VAL A 16 -6.22 -11.81 0.86
CA VAL A 16 -5.84 -11.69 2.26
C VAL A 16 -7.07 -11.89 3.11
N VAL A 17 -7.24 -13.12 3.59
CA VAL A 17 -8.39 -13.52 4.40
C VAL A 17 -8.00 -13.49 5.88
N GLY A 18 -8.89 -12.98 6.72
CA GLY A 18 -8.70 -12.95 8.15
C GLY A 18 -9.44 -11.81 8.83
N GLU A 19 -9.29 -11.73 10.13
CA GLU A 19 -9.86 -10.66 10.94
C GLU A 19 -9.15 -9.33 10.59
N TYR A 20 -9.93 -8.34 10.20
CA TYR A 20 -9.41 -6.99 9.96
C TYR A 20 -9.21 -6.25 11.28
N GLU A 21 -8.00 -5.76 11.50
CA GLU A 21 -7.65 -4.88 12.61
C GLU A 21 -7.42 -3.45 12.08
N PRO A 22 -8.34 -2.52 12.35
CA PRO A 22 -8.19 -1.14 11.91
C PRO A 22 -6.96 -0.46 12.53
N SER A 23 -6.43 0.52 11.82
CA SER A 23 -5.34 1.35 12.36
C SER A 23 -5.77 2.08 13.63
N PRO A 24 -4.89 2.21 14.63
CA PRO A 24 -5.16 3.06 15.79
C PRO A 24 -5.27 4.55 15.42
N ALA A 25 -4.71 4.97 14.29
CA ALA A 25 -4.84 6.34 13.80
C ALA A 25 -6.22 6.55 13.16
N GLU A 26 -7.02 7.42 13.74
CA GLU A 26 -8.39 7.67 13.30
C GLU A 26 -8.48 8.08 11.83
N TRP A 27 -7.63 9.02 11.40
CA TRP A 27 -7.67 9.48 10.00
C TRP A 27 -7.35 8.37 8.99
N VAL A 28 -6.50 7.41 9.37
CA VAL A 28 -6.21 6.24 8.52
C VAL A 28 -7.42 5.33 8.42
N ARG A 29 -8.04 5.01 9.57
CA ARG A 29 -9.26 4.20 9.61
C ARG A 29 -10.35 4.78 8.74
N ASP A 30 -10.59 6.08 8.90
CA ASP A 30 -11.66 6.80 8.21
C ASP A 30 -11.39 6.88 6.72
N GLN A 31 -10.16 7.13 6.33
CA GLN A 31 -9.78 7.15 4.91
C GLN A 31 -9.97 5.79 4.25
N VAL A 32 -9.50 4.72 4.90
CA VAL A 32 -9.68 3.35 4.37
C VAL A 32 -11.17 3.02 4.24
N ALA A 33 -11.97 3.28 5.28
CA ALA A 33 -13.39 3.00 5.26
C ALA A 33 -14.11 3.76 4.14
N ALA A 34 -13.87 5.04 4.01
CA ALA A 34 -14.51 5.87 2.97
C ALA A 34 -14.07 5.47 1.56
N TYR A 35 -12.81 5.09 1.39
CA TYR A 35 -12.32 4.60 0.11
C TYR A 35 -13.02 3.31 -0.29
N GLU A 36 -13.08 2.33 0.61
CA GLU A 36 -13.71 1.03 0.36
C GLU A 36 -15.22 1.13 0.12
N GLU A 37 -15.94 1.87 0.96
CA GLU A 37 -17.38 2.09 0.81
C GLU A 37 -17.76 2.74 -0.52
N SER A 38 -16.92 3.63 -1.03
CA SER A 38 -17.16 4.36 -2.28
C SER A 38 -16.59 3.68 -3.51
N ASN A 39 -16.00 2.49 -3.37
CA ASN A 39 -15.30 1.82 -4.48
C ASN A 39 -14.19 2.68 -5.09
N GLY A 40 -13.47 3.41 -4.25
CA GLY A 40 -12.37 4.28 -4.65
C GLY A 40 -12.76 5.62 -5.26
N THR A 41 -14.02 6.02 -5.16
CA THR A 41 -14.50 7.32 -5.71
C THR A 41 -14.37 8.47 -4.70
N ARG A 42 -14.25 8.16 -3.42
CA ARG A 42 -14.01 9.13 -2.34
C ARG A 42 -12.80 8.75 -1.52
N ALA A 43 -12.24 9.72 -0.80
CA ALA A 43 -11.06 9.54 0.04
C ALA A 43 -9.85 8.94 -0.73
N ASN A 44 -9.79 9.18 -2.03
CA ASN A 44 -8.81 8.61 -2.94
C ASN A 44 -7.59 9.52 -3.18
N THR A 45 -7.47 10.57 -2.37
CA THR A 45 -6.30 11.48 -2.38
C THR A 45 -5.77 11.69 -0.98
N LEU A 46 -4.48 12.03 -0.88
CA LEU A 46 -3.88 12.38 0.40
C LEU A 46 -4.35 13.76 0.84
N ARG A 47 -5.24 13.81 1.84
CA ARG A 47 -5.73 15.05 2.47
C ARG A 47 -5.91 16.20 1.46
N ASP A 48 -5.27 17.34 1.72
CA ASP A 48 -5.42 18.58 0.93
C ASP A 48 -4.48 18.65 -0.29
N THR A 49 -3.74 17.59 -0.59
CA THR A 49 -2.77 17.59 -1.69
C THR A 49 -3.39 17.36 -3.07
N GLY A 50 -4.56 16.72 -3.12
CA GLY A 50 -5.17 16.27 -4.37
C GLY A 50 -4.43 15.12 -5.06
N LEU A 51 -3.37 14.58 -4.45
CA LEU A 51 -2.55 13.49 -5.02
C LEU A 51 -3.15 12.13 -4.70
N PRO A 52 -3.25 11.22 -5.69
CA PRO A 52 -3.95 9.95 -5.51
C PRO A 52 -3.23 8.99 -4.56
N ILE A 53 -4.03 8.24 -3.82
CA ILE A 53 -3.58 7.14 -2.97
C ILE A 53 -4.19 5.82 -3.43
N ILE A 54 -3.59 4.74 -2.98
CA ILE A 54 -4.11 3.37 -3.08
C ILE A 54 -4.26 2.79 -1.68
N ILE A 55 -5.09 1.74 -1.54
CA ILE A 55 -5.17 0.99 -0.29
C ILE A 55 -4.35 -0.29 -0.45
N VAL A 56 -3.38 -0.48 0.44
CA VAL A 56 -2.56 -1.69 0.48
C VAL A 56 -2.99 -2.54 1.67
N THR A 57 -3.37 -3.77 1.39
CA THR A 57 -3.76 -4.76 2.39
C THR A 57 -2.62 -5.71 2.64
N THR A 58 -2.26 -5.90 3.90
CA THR A 58 -1.18 -6.78 4.33
C THR A 58 -1.63 -7.69 5.48
N ARG A 59 -0.86 -8.74 5.75
CA ARG A 59 -1.03 -9.55 6.97
C ARG A 59 -0.07 -9.05 8.04
N GLY A 60 -0.60 -8.77 9.22
CA GLY A 60 0.20 -8.34 10.36
C GLY A 60 1.27 -9.38 10.74
N ASN A 61 2.52 -8.95 10.80
CA ASN A 61 3.66 -9.83 11.09
C ASN A 61 3.65 -10.41 12.51
N ARG A 62 2.95 -9.76 13.44
CA ARG A 62 2.83 -10.20 14.84
C ARG A 62 1.48 -10.83 15.15
N SER A 63 0.40 -10.16 14.72
CA SER A 63 -0.98 -10.59 15.05
C SER A 63 -1.56 -11.61 14.08
N GLY A 64 -1.04 -11.68 12.84
CA GLY A 64 -1.66 -12.44 11.75
C GLY A 64 -2.96 -11.85 11.25
N LYS A 65 -3.39 -10.70 11.78
CA LYS A 65 -4.61 -10.01 11.36
C LYS A 65 -4.40 -9.22 10.08
N VAL A 66 -5.48 -8.96 9.36
CA VAL A 66 -5.47 -8.16 8.14
C VAL A 66 -5.31 -6.69 8.49
N ARG A 67 -4.36 -6.02 7.87
CA ARG A 67 -4.09 -4.59 8.05
C ARG A 67 -4.23 -3.87 6.71
N LYS A 68 -4.69 -2.62 6.75
CA LYS A 68 -4.85 -1.79 5.54
C LYS A 68 -4.22 -0.42 5.76
N SER A 69 -3.51 0.05 4.74
CA SER A 69 -2.79 1.32 4.78
C SER A 69 -3.01 2.09 3.49
N PRO A 70 -3.37 3.39 3.59
CA PRO A 70 -3.35 4.26 2.42
C PRO A 70 -1.91 4.66 2.11
N LEU A 71 -1.48 4.42 0.88
CA LEU A 71 -0.14 4.80 0.41
C LEU A 71 -0.27 5.65 -0.85
N MET A 72 0.74 6.47 -1.11
CA MET A 72 0.77 7.25 -2.36
C MET A 72 0.77 6.31 -3.56
N ARG A 73 -0.02 6.67 -4.57
CA ARG A 73 -0.09 5.91 -5.82
C ARG A 73 1.13 6.24 -6.68
N VAL A 74 2.03 5.29 -6.79
CA VAL A 74 3.17 5.33 -7.71
C VAL A 74 3.03 4.16 -8.67
N HIS A 75 2.61 4.42 -9.88
CA HIS A 75 2.25 3.40 -10.86
C HIS A 75 3.01 3.60 -12.16
N HIS A 76 3.53 2.50 -12.74
CA HIS A 76 4.19 2.53 -14.03
C HIS A 76 4.14 1.13 -14.68
N ASP A 77 3.69 1.07 -15.93
CA ASP A 77 3.60 -0.17 -16.72
C ASP A 77 2.95 -1.34 -15.99
N GLY A 78 1.83 -1.07 -15.30
CA GLY A 78 1.06 -2.08 -14.59
C GLY A 78 1.63 -2.48 -13.24
N ALA A 79 2.76 -1.93 -12.82
CA ALA A 79 3.36 -2.17 -11.51
C ALA A 79 3.24 -0.95 -10.60
N TYR A 80 3.39 -1.18 -9.31
CA TYR A 80 3.31 -0.13 -8.28
C TYR A 80 4.59 -0.12 -7.46
N ALA A 81 5.01 1.07 -7.02
CA ALA A 81 6.01 1.20 -5.98
C ALA A 81 5.34 1.49 -4.63
N LEU A 82 5.77 0.77 -3.61
CA LEU A 82 5.37 0.99 -2.22
C LEU A 82 6.57 1.57 -1.48
N VAL A 83 6.46 2.83 -1.06
CA VAL A 83 7.58 3.58 -0.48
C VAL A 83 7.43 3.64 1.03
N ALA A 84 8.35 3.01 1.75
CA ALA A 84 8.30 2.88 3.21
C ALA A 84 8.93 4.09 3.92
N SER A 85 8.44 5.28 3.60
CA SER A 85 9.02 6.54 4.06
C SER A 85 8.70 6.89 5.50
N LYS A 86 7.46 6.65 5.93
CA LYS A 86 6.94 7.10 7.23
C LYS A 86 7.30 8.57 7.53
N GLY A 87 7.16 9.45 6.51
CA GLY A 87 7.48 10.87 6.65
C GLY A 87 8.95 11.19 6.90
N GLY A 88 9.86 10.27 6.63
CA GLY A 88 11.28 10.42 6.94
C GLY A 88 11.64 10.09 8.39
N ALA A 89 10.76 9.40 9.12
CA ALA A 89 11.04 8.94 10.48
C ALA A 89 12.26 8.00 10.51
N PRO A 90 12.98 7.91 11.66
CA PRO A 90 14.15 7.03 11.76
C PRO A 90 13.82 5.53 11.73
N SER A 91 12.55 5.16 11.93
CA SER A 91 12.09 3.78 11.87
C SER A 91 11.22 3.52 10.65
N HIS A 92 11.14 2.26 10.23
CA HIS A 92 10.24 1.86 9.15
C HIS A 92 8.79 1.84 9.61
N PRO A 93 7.81 2.03 8.70
CA PRO A 93 6.40 1.80 9.02
C PRO A 93 6.16 0.32 9.32
N VAL A 94 5.09 0.05 10.10
CA VAL A 94 4.77 -1.34 10.51
C VAL A 94 4.53 -2.25 9.29
N TRP A 95 3.88 -1.73 8.26
CA TRP A 95 3.59 -2.52 7.07
C TRP A 95 4.84 -2.99 6.31
N TYR A 96 5.98 -2.33 6.49
CA TYR A 96 7.26 -2.79 5.96
C TYR A 96 7.58 -4.21 6.47
N TYR A 97 7.44 -4.43 7.76
CA TYR A 97 7.68 -5.74 8.37
C TYR A 97 6.62 -6.77 7.97
N ASN A 98 5.39 -6.33 7.74
CA ASN A 98 4.32 -7.18 7.24
C ASN A 98 4.65 -7.71 5.83
N LEU A 99 5.18 -6.86 4.96
CA LEU A 99 5.61 -7.26 3.61
C LEU A 99 6.78 -8.24 3.64
N LEU A 100 7.73 -8.03 4.54
CA LEU A 100 8.88 -8.95 4.67
C LEU A 100 8.44 -10.33 5.18
N ALA A 101 7.49 -10.36 6.11
CA ALA A 101 7.01 -11.60 6.70
C ALA A 101 6.06 -12.37 5.78
N HIS A 102 5.21 -11.68 5.04
CA HIS A 102 4.15 -12.28 4.21
C HIS A 102 4.07 -11.61 2.82
N PRO A 103 5.11 -11.75 1.98
CA PRO A 103 5.16 -11.07 0.68
C PRO A 103 4.13 -11.58 -0.34
N ASP A 104 3.58 -12.75 -0.13
CA ASP A 104 2.56 -13.38 -0.99
C ASP A 104 1.13 -13.09 -0.54
N GLU A 105 0.96 -12.44 0.60
CA GLU A 105 -0.36 -12.10 1.16
C GLU A 105 -0.55 -10.58 1.15
N VAL A 106 -0.50 -10.00 -0.04
CA VAL A 106 -0.63 -8.55 -0.26
C VAL A 106 -1.65 -8.30 -1.35
N ALA A 107 -2.48 -7.30 -1.14
CA ALA A 107 -3.44 -6.83 -2.14
C ALA A 107 -3.37 -5.31 -2.27
N ILE A 108 -3.73 -4.82 -3.45
CA ILE A 108 -3.87 -3.39 -3.72
C ILE A 108 -5.29 -3.13 -4.19
N GLN A 109 -5.88 -2.04 -3.70
CA GLN A 109 -7.08 -1.46 -4.28
C GLN A 109 -6.74 -0.10 -4.88
N ASP A 110 -6.91 0.00 -6.19
CA ASP A 110 -6.70 1.22 -6.98
C ASP A 110 -7.95 1.44 -7.83
N GLY A 111 -9.01 1.91 -7.19
CA GLY A 111 -10.35 2.03 -7.78
C GLY A 111 -11.34 1.05 -7.16
N PRO A 112 -12.28 0.48 -7.96
CA PRO A 112 -13.41 -0.26 -7.40
C PRO A 112 -13.09 -1.63 -6.82
N GLU A 113 -12.04 -2.31 -7.32
CA GLU A 113 -11.79 -3.70 -6.95
C GLU A 113 -10.35 -3.92 -6.45
N PRO A 114 -10.16 -4.61 -5.30
CA PRO A 114 -8.86 -5.03 -4.87
C PRO A 114 -8.34 -6.20 -5.74
N PHE A 115 -7.04 -6.30 -5.88
CA PHE A 115 -6.38 -7.38 -6.60
C PHE A 115 -5.10 -7.83 -5.89
N ASP A 116 -4.76 -9.09 -6.09
CA ASP A 116 -3.55 -9.70 -5.56
C ASP A 116 -2.30 -9.20 -6.24
N VAL A 117 -1.25 -9.00 -5.45
CA VAL A 117 0.07 -8.63 -5.96
C VAL A 117 1.16 -9.50 -5.36
N ASP A 118 2.22 -9.69 -6.12
CA ASP A 118 3.51 -10.14 -5.62
C ASP A 118 4.37 -8.92 -5.33
N VAL A 119 5.03 -8.91 -4.16
CA VAL A 119 5.89 -7.81 -3.77
C VAL A 119 7.33 -8.27 -3.59
N ARG A 120 8.27 -7.39 -3.93
CA ARG A 120 9.70 -7.58 -3.66
C ARG A 120 10.35 -6.25 -3.35
N GLU A 121 11.26 -6.25 -2.41
CA GLU A 121 12.09 -5.09 -2.13
C GLU A 121 13.14 -4.93 -3.22
N ILE A 122 13.33 -3.71 -3.70
CA ILE A 122 14.26 -3.41 -4.79
C ILE A 122 15.45 -2.60 -4.31
N SER A 123 16.53 -2.67 -5.07
CA SER A 123 17.80 -2.00 -4.77
C SER A 123 18.52 -1.58 -6.07
N GLY A 124 19.64 -0.89 -5.94
CA GLY A 124 20.48 -0.51 -7.08
C GLY A 124 19.79 0.38 -8.10
N GLU A 125 20.04 0.11 -9.37
CA GLU A 125 19.49 0.92 -10.47
C GLU A 125 17.98 0.83 -10.59
N GLU A 126 17.40 -0.33 -10.31
CA GLU A 126 15.94 -0.51 -10.32
C GLU A 126 15.29 0.39 -9.26
N ARG A 127 15.87 0.42 -8.06
CA ARG A 127 15.39 1.32 -7.00
C ARG A 127 15.53 2.79 -7.41
N ALA A 128 16.66 3.17 -8.00
CA ALA A 128 16.89 4.54 -8.44
C ALA A 128 15.83 4.99 -9.46
N THR A 129 15.50 4.14 -10.41
CA THR A 129 14.46 4.41 -11.41
C THR A 129 13.08 4.59 -10.77
N TRP A 130 12.71 3.68 -9.86
CA TRP A 130 11.43 3.78 -9.16
C TRP A 130 11.38 4.94 -8.16
N TRP A 131 12.53 5.28 -7.56
CA TRP A 131 12.63 6.44 -6.68
C TRP A 131 12.33 7.75 -7.44
N GLU A 132 12.85 7.90 -8.65
CA GLU A 132 12.53 9.05 -9.50
C GLU A 132 11.03 9.14 -9.80
N ARG A 133 10.40 8.02 -10.11
CA ARG A 133 8.94 7.94 -10.33
C ARG A 133 8.16 8.30 -9.07
N ALA A 134 8.62 7.82 -7.92
CA ALA A 134 8.01 8.11 -6.63
C ALA A 134 8.09 9.59 -6.28
N VAL A 135 9.24 10.21 -6.48
CA VAL A 135 9.43 11.66 -6.25
C VAL A 135 8.59 12.48 -7.23
N ALA A 136 8.46 12.04 -8.47
CA ALA A 136 7.58 12.70 -9.45
C ALA A 136 6.11 12.64 -9.01
N ALA A 137 5.66 11.50 -8.46
CA ALA A 137 4.29 11.33 -7.96
C ALA A 137 4.05 12.09 -6.65
N PHE A 138 5.03 12.12 -5.77
CA PHE A 138 4.96 12.77 -4.47
C PHE A 138 6.30 13.42 -4.11
N PRO A 139 6.53 14.68 -4.50
CA PRO A 139 7.81 15.37 -4.29
C PRO A 139 8.35 15.36 -2.84
N PRO A 140 7.52 15.38 -1.78
CA PRO A 140 8.04 15.30 -0.41
C PRO A 140 8.89 14.08 -0.08
N TYR A 141 8.84 13.00 -0.87
CA TYR A 141 9.71 11.85 -0.65
C TYR A 141 11.20 12.21 -0.66
N ALA A 142 11.60 13.13 -1.52
CA ALA A 142 12.99 13.60 -1.56
C ALA A 142 13.41 14.26 -0.23
N GLU A 143 12.53 15.05 0.36
CA GLU A 143 12.75 15.70 1.67
C GLU A 143 12.77 14.66 2.80
N TYR A 144 11.92 13.64 2.73
CA TYR A 144 11.88 12.58 3.71
C TYR A 144 13.20 11.78 3.74
N GLN A 145 13.79 11.52 2.58
CA GLN A 145 15.09 10.83 2.52
C GLN A 145 16.21 11.67 3.15
N VAL A 146 16.16 12.98 3.02
CA VAL A 146 17.15 13.88 3.63
C VAL A 146 17.04 13.90 5.17
N LYS A 147 15.83 13.70 5.71
CA LYS A 147 15.59 13.68 7.15
C LYS A 147 16.12 12.47 7.90
N THR A 148 16.42 11.39 7.20
CA THR A 148 16.82 10.13 7.84
C THR A 148 18.11 9.58 7.24
N ASP A 149 18.94 8.95 8.07
CA ASP A 149 20.16 8.28 7.64
C ASP A 149 19.89 6.90 7.03
N ARG A 150 18.71 6.31 7.31
CA ARG A 150 18.33 5.06 6.68
C ARG A 150 17.96 5.26 5.21
N GLU A 151 18.31 4.31 4.36
CA GLU A 151 17.75 4.27 3.02
C GLU A 151 16.29 3.90 3.10
N ILE A 152 15.40 4.74 2.56
CA ILE A 152 13.95 4.47 2.55
C ILE A 152 13.68 3.27 1.66
N PRO A 153 13.13 2.16 2.19
CA PRO A 153 12.83 0.98 1.39
C PRO A 153 11.76 1.26 0.32
N VAL A 154 11.97 0.66 -0.85
CA VAL A 154 11.00 0.66 -1.94
C VAL A 154 10.72 -0.77 -2.35
N PHE A 155 9.44 -1.13 -2.42
CA PHE A 155 8.97 -2.41 -2.95
C PHE A 155 8.33 -2.19 -4.31
N VAL A 156 8.46 -3.16 -5.19
CA VAL A 156 7.65 -3.23 -6.41
C VAL A 156 6.58 -4.28 -6.22
N ALA A 157 5.34 -3.87 -6.44
CA ALA A 157 4.17 -4.74 -6.41
C ALA A 157 3.66 -4.96 -7.83
N THR A 158 3.58 -6.22 -8.22
CA THR A 158 3.13 -6.62 -9.56
C THR A 158 1.85 -7.44 -9.42
N PRO A 159 0.77 -7.11 -10.14
CA PRO A 159 -0.46 -7.91 -10.13
C PRO A 159 -0.19 -9.38 -10.49
N LYS A 160 -0.83 -10.28 -9.77
CA LYS A 160 -0.79 -11.73 -10.06
C LYS A 160 -1.58 -12.11 -11.29
#